data_1509149e5e2474ddde788c7ca46e12ca
#
_entry.id   1509149e5e2474ddde788c7ca46e12ca
#
_cell.length_a   1.000
_cell.length_b   1.000
_cell.length_c   1.000
_cell.angle_alpha   90.00
_cell.angle_beta   90.00
_cell.angle_gamma   90.00
#
_symmetry.space_group_name_H-M   'P 1'
#
loop_
_entity.id
_entity.type
_entity.pdbx_description
1 polymer ?
#
loop_
_entity_poly.entity_id
_entity_poly.type
_entity_poly.pdbx_seq_one_letter_code
_entity_poly.pdbx_strand_id
1 'polypeptide(L)'
;FNQLRDGVDVRGEIPWQRFKPGWSETDAAKLYEYLQNHYGIYSPTKTNNAVMAAAAARQFHPIREYLNTLPAWDGVKRVETLLIDYFGAEDTPYTRAVTRKTFAAAVARIYQPGIKFDYMLVINGATGLGKSTFFGKLAGEWFSDSLTFADMGKGKDAPEKIQGFWIIEIPELAGIRKTDVNNVKAFLSRRDDNYRASYGHTTESHPRQCII
;
A
#
# COMPACT_ATOMS: atom_id res chain seq x y z
N PHE A 1 -1.55 11.11 11.18
CA PHE A 1 -0.62 10.67 10.12
C PHE A 1 -0.95 9.24 9.72
N ASN A 2 -1.12 8.98 8.43
CA ASN A 2 -1.39 7.67 7.86
C ASN A 2 -0.07 6.95 7.56
N GLN A 3 0.25 5.93 8.35
CA GLN A 3 1.50 5.17 8.26
C GLN A 3 1.62 4.30 6.99
N LEU A 4 0.50 3.95 6.32
CA LEU A 4 0.52 3.18 5.09
C LEU A 4 0.89 4.04 3.88
N ARG A 5 0.33 5.27 3.83
CA ARG A 5 0.54 6.22 2.72
C ARG A 5 1.74 7.13 2.94
N ASP A 6 2.27 7.15 4.16
CA ASP A 6 3.30 8.08 4.61
C ASP A 6 2.89 9.54 4.37
N GLY A 7 1.70 9.88 4.86
CA GLY A 7 1.09 11.18 4.59
C GLY A 7 0.03 11.58 5.61
N VAL A 8 -0.43 12.82 5.51
CA VAL A 8 -1.51 13.33 6.36
C VAL A 8 -2.87 12.95 5.77
N ASP A 9 -3.74 12.40 6.58
CA ASP A 9 -5.16 12.19 6.27
C ASP A 9 -6.04 12.99 7.23
N VAL A 10 -7.21 13.40 6.73
CA VAL A 10 -8.23 14.08 7.54
C VAL A 10 -9.26 13.05 7.97
N ARG A 11 -9.50 12.97 9.26
CA ARG A 11 -10.58 12.20 9.87
C ARG A 11 -11.54 13.14 10.59
N GLY A 12 -12.82 13.00 10.33
CA GLY A 12 -13.86 13.85 10.87
C GLY A 12 -14.21 15.02 9.93
N GLU A 13 -15.05 15.91 10.42
CA GLU A 13 -15.57 17.05 9.68
C GLU A 13 -14.60 18.24 9.72
N ILE A 14 -14.49 18.93 8.60
CA ILE A 14 -13.76 20.18 8.47
C ILE A 14 -14.66 21.24 7.79
N PRO A 15 -14.42 22.53 8.00
CA PRO A 15 -15.34 23.60 7.58
C PRO A 15 -15.31 23.91 6.07
N TRP A 16 -14.81 23.00 5.24
CA TRP A 16 -14.83 23.12 3.77
C TRP A 16 -15.03 21.77 3.09
N GLN A 17 -15.54 21.81 1.86
CA GLN A 17 -15.72 20.61 1.04
C GLN A 17 -14.37 20.12 0.51
N ARG A 18 -14.16 18.82 0.62
CA ARG A 18 -12.97 18.10 0.09
C ARG A 18 -13.31 17.38 -1.20
N PHE A 19 -12.32 17.32 -2.11
CA PHE A 19 -12.47 16.68 -3.42
C PHE A 19 -11.60 15.44 -3.58
N LYS A 20 -10.65 15.20 -2.67
CA LYS A 20 -9.71 14.10 -2.72
C LYS A 20 -9.50 13.50 -1.33
N PRO A 21 -9.21 12.17 -1.24
CA PRO A 21 -8.69 11.58 0.00
C PRO A 21 -7.28 12.14 0.31
N GLY A 22 -6.85 12.04 1.57
CA GLY A 22 -5.58 12.59 2.03
C GLY A 22 -5.62 14.11 2.21
N TRP A 23 -4.50 14.69 2.66
CA TRP A 23 -4.33 16.14 2.79
C TRP A 23 -3.77 16.72 1.49
N SER A 24 -4.46 17.65 0.89
CA SER A 24 -4.07 18.28 -0.37
C SER A 24 -3.60 19.72 -0.18
N GLU A 25 -2.95 20.29 -1.19
CA GLU A 25 -2.60 21.72 -1.20
C GLU A 25 -3.84 22.62 -1.12
N THR A 26 -4.98 22.17 -1.71
CA THR A 26 -6.26 22.87 -1.57
C THR A 26 -6.73 22.87 -0.13
N ASP A 27 -6.59 21.77 0.61
CA ASP A 27 -6.92 21.72 2.03
C ASP A 27 -6.01 22.64 2.84
N ALA A 28 -4.72 22.72 2.51
CA ALA A 28 -3.80 23.66 3.15
C ALA A 28 -4.20 25.11 2.90
N ALA A 29 -4.52 25.48 1.67
CA ALA A 29 -4.96 26.82 1.32
C ALA A 29 -6.27 27.20 2.05
N LYS A 30 -7.23 26.28 2.11
CA LYS A 30 -8.49 26.46 2.84
C LYS A 30 -8.29 26.60 4.35
N LEU A 31 -7.36 25.84 4.90
CA LEU A 31 -7.00 26.00 6.32
C LEU A 31 -6.39 27.37 6.58
N TYR A 32 -5.51 27.88 5.71
CA TYR A 32 -4.93 29.22 5.85
C TYR A 32 -6.02 30.30 5.82
N GLU A 33 -6.92 30.26 4.84
CA GLU A 33 -8.06 31.16 4.71
C GLU A 33 -8.93 31.12 5.99
N TYR A 34 -9.26 29.92 6.46
CA TYR A 34 -10.06 29.74 7.66
C TYR A 34 -9.40 30.34 8.91
N LEU A 35 -8.11 30.04 9.14
CA LEU A 35 -7.36 30.52 10.28
C LEU A 35 -7.16 32.05 10.22
N GLN A 36 -6.94 32.62 9.05
CA GLN A 36 -6.84 34.05 8.85
C GLN A 36 -8.15 34.76 9.20
N ASN A 37 -9.26 34.24 8.69
CA ASN A 37 -10.57 34.92 8.84
C ASN A 37 -11.16 34.79 10.26
N HIS A 38 -10.88 33.68 10.95
CA HIS A 38 -11.50 33.40 12.25
C HIS A 38 -10.59 33.68 13.44
N TYR A 39 -9.27 33.59 13.25
CA TYR A 39 -8.28 33.61 14.34
C TYR A 39 -7.18 34.67 14.14
N GLY A 40 -7.14 35.38 13.00
CA GLY A 40 -6.08 36.34 12.71
C GLY A 40 -4.68 35.71 12.56
N ILE A 41 -4.60 34.45 12.15
CA ILE A 41 -3.32 33.74 11.97
C ILE A 41 -2.91 33.82 10.51
N TYR A 42 -1.76 34.49 10.24
CA TYR A 42 -1.30 34.80 8.88
C TYR A 42 -0.03 34.08 8.45
N SER A 43 0.43 33.04 9.17
CA SER A 43 1.69 32.37 8.87
C SER A 43 1.48 30.96 8.27
N PRO A 44 1.55 30.79 6.93
CA PRO A 44 1.46 29.47 6.29
C PRO A 44 2.50 28.47 6.83
N THR A 45 3.74 28.91 7.06
CA THR A 45 4.81 28.05 7.59
C THR A 45 4.47 27.51 8.98
N LYS A 46 4.03 28.37 9.90
CA LYS A 46 3.63 27.93 11.25
C LYS A 46 2.41 27.02 11.19
N THR A 47 1.45 27.31 10.32
CA THR A 47 0.27 26.45 10.13
C THR A 47 0.66 25.06 9.60
N ASN A 48 1.51 24.99 8.57
CA ASN A 48 2.00 23.70 8.07
C ASN A 48 2.74 22.90 9.15
N ASN A 49 3.62 23.55 9.90
CA ASN A 49 4.33 22.90 11.01
C ASN A 49 3.36 22.39 12.08
N ALA A 50 2.32 23.13 12.39
CA ALA A 50 1.29 22.72 13.35
C ALA A 50 0.46 21.54 12.83
N VAL A 51 0.11 21.51 11.53
CA VAL A 51 -0.56 20.37 10.89
C VAL A 51 0.31 19.12 10.97
N MET A 52 1.58 19.22 10.64
CA MET A 52 2.52 18.07 10.71
C MET A 52 2.71 17.59 12.15
N ALA A 53 2.86 18.49 13.12
CA ALA A 53 2.97 18.12 14.52
C ALA A 53 1.69 17.44 15.05
N ALA A 54 0.52 17.97 14.69
CA ALA A 54 -0.76 17.38 15.06
C ALA A 54 -0.98 16.01 14.41
N ALA A 55 -0.57 15.85 13.16
CA ALA A 55 -0.63 14.57 12.46
C ALA A 55 0.31 13.55 13.09
N ALA A 56 1.56 13.94 13.39
CA ALA A 56 2.54 13.08 14.05
C ALA A 56 2.07 12.59 15.42
N ALA A 57 1.37 13.44 16.19
CA ALA A 57 0.77 13.05 17.46
C ALA A 57 -0.43 12.10 17.35
N ARG A 58 -1.03 11.99 16.15
CA ARG A 58 -2.23 11.18 15.87
C ARG A 58 -1.98 10.20 14.72
N GLN A 59 -0.98 9.36 14.89
CA GLN A 59 -0.64 8.33 13.90
C GLN A 59 -1.65 7.19 13.92
N PHE A 60 -1.93 6.65 12.75
CA PHE A 60 -2.77 5.47 12.58
C PHE A 60 -2.31 4.65 11.38
N HIS A 61 -2.71 3.38 11.36
CA HIS A 61 -2.45 2.49 10.25
C HIS A 61 -3.77 1.86 9.78
N PRO A 62 -4.30 2.23 8.59
CA PRO A 62 -5.65 1.88 8.20
C PRO A 62 -5.87 0.37 8.11
N ILE A 63 -4.89 -0.39 7.60
CA ILE A 63 -5.02 -1.85 7.49
C ILE A 63 -4.96 -2.51 8.88
N ARG A 64 -4.14 -2.02 9.83
CA ARG A 64 -4.15 -2.56 11.20
C ARG A 64 -5.49 -2.30 11.88
N GLU A 65 -6.05 -1.12 11.72
CA GLU A 65 -7.39 -0.80 12.22
C GLU A 65 -8.43 -1.76 11.61
N TYR A 66 -8.43 -1.94 10.28
CA TYR A 66 -9.29 -2.88 9.60
C TYR A 66 -9.14 -4.31 10.14
N LEU A 67 -7.92 -4.84 10.23
CA LEU A 67 -7.68 -6.19 10.74
C LEU A 67 -8.14 -6.37 12.19
N ASN A 68 -8.07 -5.31 13.00
CA ASN A 68 -8.55 -5.33 14.39
C ASN A 68 -10.09 -5.29 14.50
N THR A 69 -10.81 -4.90 13.44
CA THR A 69 -12.29 -4.93 13.41
C THR A 69 -12.85 -6.29 12.96
N LEU A 70 -12.00 -7.17 12.46
CA LEU A 70 -12.44 -8.49 12.02
C LEU A 70 -12.93 -9.32 13.20
N PRO A 71 -13.93 -10.19 12.98
CA PRO A 71 -14.39 -11.11 14.03
C PRO A 71 -13.27 -12.03 14.47
N ALA A 72 -13.36 -12.53 15.70
CA ALA A 72 -12.41 -13.51 16.22
C ALA A 72 -12.35 -14.74 15.29
N TRP A 73 -11.15 -15.30 15.15
CA TRP A 73 -10.96 -16.50 14.34
C TRP A 73 -11.78 -17.68 14.86
N ASP A 74 -12.53 -18.33 13.98
CA ASP A 74 -13.41 -19.45 14.26
C ASP A 74 -12.68 -20.81 14.39
N GLY A 75 -11.34 -20.82 14.34
CA GLY A 75 -10.51 -22.04 14.42
C GLY A 75 -10.37 -22.80 13.10
N VAL A 76 -11.04 -22.39 12.03
CA VAL A 76 -10.98 -23.08 10.73
C VAL A 76 -9.82 -22.59 9.88
N LYS A 77 -8.92 -23.48 9.49
CA LYS A 77 -7.75 -23.18 8.65
C LYS A 77 -8.16 -23.08 7.18
N ARG A 78 -8.27 -21.85 6.65
CA ARG A 78 -8.66 -21.60 5.24
C ARG A 78 -7.52 -21.09 4.38
N VAL A 79 -6.49 -20.46 4.98
CA VAL A 79 -5.45 -19.74 4.23
C VAL A 79 -4.70 -20.66 3.26
N GLU A 80 -4.41 -21.87 3.65
CA GLU A 80 -3.62 -22.81 2.80
C GLU A 80 -4.38 -23.27 1.56
N THR A 81 -5.70 -23.25 1.58
CA THR A 81 -6.55 -23.78 0.50
C THR A 81 -7.14 -22.68 -0.39
N LEU A 82 -6.88 -21.39 -0.11
CA LEU A 82 -7.49 -20.28 -0.84
C LEU A 82 -7.34 -20.40 -2.38
N LEU A 83 -6.14 -20.72 -2.87
CA LEU A 83 -5.94 -20.88 -4.32
C LEU A 83 -6.57 -22.16 -4.88
N ILE A 84 -6.72 -23.18 -4.06
CA ILE A 84 -7.39 -24.44 -4.41
C ILE A 84 -8.90 -24.19 -4.50
N ASP A 85 -9.48 -23.61 -3.45
CA ASP A 85 -10.92 -23.43 -3.31
C ASP A 85 -11.50 -22.40 -4.30
N TYR A 86 -10.76 -21.32 -4.57
CA TYR A 86 -11.26 -20.22 -5.41
C TYR A 86 -10.80 -20.27 -6.87
N PHE A 87 -9.67 -20.91 -7.17
CA PHE A 87 -9.13 -20.95 -8.52
C PHE A 87 -8.96 -22.37 -9.09
N GLY A 88 -9.31 -23.39 -8.32
CA GLY A 88 -9.15 -24.78 -8.75
C GLY A 88 -7.68 -25.21 -8.93
N ALA A 89 -6.77 -24.57 -8.19
CA ALA A 89 -5.37 -24.98 -8.20
C ALA A 89 -5.25 -26.43 -7.67
N GLU A 90 -4.27 -27.18 -8.19
CA GLU A 90 -4.00 -28.54 -7.73
C GLU A 90 -3.65 -28.54 -6.24
N ASP A 91 -4.26 -29.45 -5.47
CA ASP A 91 -4.00 -29.62 -4.05
C ASP A 91 -2.68 -30.37 -3.82
N THR A 92 -1.62 -29.62 -3.71
CA THR A 92 -0.28 -30.15 -3.43
C THR A 92 0.32 -29.47 -2.19
N PRO A 93 1.31 -30.12 -1.53
CA PRO A 93 2.06 -29.47 -0.46
C PRO A 93 2.72 -28.16 -0.89
N TYR A 94 3.12 -28.04 -2.16
CA TYR A 94 3.68 -26.80 -2.73
C TYR A 94 2.63 -25.70 -2.79
N THR A 95 1.46 -25.94 -3.40
CA THR A 95 0.36 -24.98 -3.53
C THR A 95 -0.06 -24.47 -2.15
N ARG A 96 -0.26 -25.37 -1.19
CA ARG A 96 -0.60 -25.02 0.20
C ARG A 96 0.48 -24.14 0.86
N ALA A 97 1.75 -24.52 0.69
CA ALA A 97 2.86 -23.75 1.29
C ALA A 97 3.02 -22.36 0.68
N VAL A 98 2.91 -22.24 -0.65
CA VAL A 98 2.99 -20.96 -1.37
C VAL A 98 1.84 -20.05 -0.96
N THR A 99 0.61 -20.58 -0.95
CA THR A 99 -0.58 -19.83 -0.54
C THR A 99 -0.41 -19.31 0.89
N ARG A 100 -0.13 -20.18 1.85
CA ARG A 100 0.08 -19.77 3.24
C ARG A 100 1.16 -18.71 3.39
N LYS A 101 2.34 -18.90 2.77
CA LYS A 101 3.46 -17.95 2.89
C LYS A 101 3.11 -16.59 2.33
N THR A 102 2.42 -16.52 1.20
CA THR A 102 2.05 -15.25 0.56
C THR A 102 1.08 -14.46 1.43
N PHE A 103 0.00 -15.07 1.88
CA PHE A 103 -0.99 -14.36 2.71
C PHE A 103 -0.48 -14.07 4.13
N ALA A 104 0.34 -14.94 4.70
CA ALA A 104 1.03 -14.64 5.95
C ALA A 104 1.99 -13.45 5.81
N ALA A 105 2.73 -13.36 4.68
CA ALA A 105 3.61 -12.22 4.41
C ALA A 105 2.83 -10.92 4.22
N ALA A 106 1.65 -10.97 3.59
CA ALA A 106 0.77 -9.81 3.45
C ALA A 106 0.44 -9.20 4.83
N VAL A 107 0.05 -10.03 5.79
CA VAL A 107 -0.25 -9.58 7.15
C VAL A 107 1.02 -9.19 7.90
N ALA A 108 2.10 -9.99 7.80
CA ALA A 108 3.35 -9.73 8.49
C ALA A 108 3.95 -8.37 8.11
N ARG A 109 3.91 -7.97 6.84
CA ARG A 109 4.40 -6.66 6.38
C ARG A 109 3.62 -5.48 6.92
N ILE A 110 2.36 -5.66 7.28
CA ILE A 110 1.55 -4.62 7.94
C ILE A 110 1.99 -4.40 9.40
N TYR A 111 2.29 -5.48 10.13
CA TYR A 111 2.70 -5.37 11.54
C TYR A 111 4.20 -5.15 11.71
N GLN A 112 5.00 -5.60 10.74
CA GLN A 112 6.46 -5.47 10.71
C GLN A 112 6.90 -4.96 9.33
N PRO A 113 6.71 -3.65 9.03
CA PRO A 113 7.14 -3.07 7.78
C PRO A 113 8.61 -3.39 7.45
N GLY A 114 8.90 -3.73 6.21
CA GLY A 114 10.24 -4.13 5.78
C GLY A 114 10.63 -5.57 6.13
N ILE A 115 9.74 -6.39 6.71
CA ILE A 115 10.05 -7.81 6.89
C ILE A 115 10.36 -8.49 5.54
N LYS A 116 11.37 -9.35 5.54
CA LYS A 116 11.89 -9.97 4.31
C LYS A 116 10.87 -10.91 3.68
N PHE A 117 10.51 -10.63 2.42
CA PHE A 117 9.68 -11.49 1.58
C PHE A 117 10.03 -11.23 0.11
N ASP A 118 10.85 -12.12 -0.47
CA ASP A 118 11.49 -11.94 -1.78
C ASP A 118 10.72 -12.59 -2.93
N TYR A 119 9.48 -12.95 -2.68
CA TYR A 119 8.66 -13.71 -3.61
C TYR A 119 7.54 -12.84 -4.18
N MET A 120 7.16 -13.15 -5.40
CA MET A 120 5.96 -12.69 -6.07
C MET A 120 5.07 -13.91 -6.36
N LEU A 121 3.79 -13.82 -6.03
CA LEU A 121 2.85 -14.88 -6.37
C LEU A 121 2.45 -14.75 -7.84
N VAL A 122 2.72 -15.80 -8.62
CA VAL A 122 2.30 -15.86 -10.03
C VAL A 122 1.16 -16.85 -10.19
N ILE A 123 0.02 -16.36 -10.68
CA ILE A 123 -1.16 -17.18 -10.96
C ILE A 123 -1.36 -17.25 -12.47
N ASN A 124 -1.15 -18.45 -13.02
CA ASN A 124 -1.44 -18.76 -14.41
C ASN A 124 -2.82 -19.43 -14.51
N GLY A 125 -3.63 -19.01 -15.46
CA GLY A 125 -4.97 -19.56 -15.69
C GLY A 125 -5.75 -18.74 -16.72
N ALA A 126 -6.89 -19.29 -17.15
CA ALA A 126 -7.74 -18.69 -18.18
C ALA A 126 -8.10 -17.22 -17.88
N THR A 127 -8.25 -16.43 -18.92
CA THR A 127 -8.80 -15.08 -18.84
C THR A 127 -10.25 -15.15 -18.35
N GLY A 128 -10.65 -14.22 -17.49
CA GLY A 128 -12.01 -14.20 -16.92
C GLY A 128 -12.21 -15.08 -15.68
N LEU A 129 -11.18 -15.77 -15.19
CA LEU A 129 -11.26 -16.61 -13.98
C LEU A 129 -11.47 -15.80 -12.68
N GLY A 130 -11.49 -14.47 -12.76
CA GLY A 130 -11.71 -13.61 -11.58
C GLY A 130 -10.47 -13.40 -10.70
N LYS A 131 -9.25 -13.66 -11.21
CA LYS A 131 -8.01 -13.52 -10.45
C LYS A 131 -7.85 -12.11 -9.83
N SER A 132 -7.88 -11.08 -10.66
CA SER A 132 -7.77 -9.68 -10.21
C SER A 132 -8.94 -9.28 -9.30
N THR A 133 -10.15 -9.76 -9.61
CA THR A 133 -11.34 -9.50 -8.78
C THR A 133 -11.20 -10.08 -7.37
N PHE A 134 -10.58 -11.25 -7.24
CA PHE A 134 -10.33 -11.87 -5.93
C PHE A 134 -9.40 -11.00 -5.08
N PHE A 135 -8.25 -10.60 -5.62
CA PHE A 135 -7.28 -9.77 -4.89
C PHE A 135 -7.82 -8.37 -4.62
N GLY A 136 -8.55 -7.80 -5.59
CA GLY A 136 -9.23 -6.52 -5.41
C GLY A 136 -10.27 -6.55 -4.29
N LYS A 137 -11.07 -7.63 -4.19
CA LYS A 137 -12.02 -7.80 -3.06
C LYS A 137 -11.32 -8.05 -1.73
N LEU A 138 -10.19 -8.77 -1.74
CA LEU A 138 -9.44 -9.08 -0.53
C LEU A 138 -8.78 -7.84 0.08
N ALA A 139 -8.19 -6.99 -0.76
CA ALA A 139 -7.49 -5.79 -0.32
C ALA A 139 -8.37 -4.53 -0.30
N GLY A 140 -9.55 -4.55 -0.94
CA GLY A 140 -10.45 -3.41 -1.01
C GLY A 140 -9.77 -2.16 -1.59
N GLU A 141 -9.87 -1.04 -0.92
CA GLU A 141 -9.26 0.23 -1.33
C GLU A 141 -7.72 0.22 -1.33
N TRP A 142 -7.09 -0.78 -0.73
CA TRP A 142 -5.62 -0.93 -0.69
C TRP A 142 -5.09 -1.88 -1.77
N PHE A 143 -5.88 -2.14 -2.80
CA PHE A 143 -5.47 -2.86 -4.01
C PHE A 143 -4.96 -1.90 -5.08
N SER A 144 -3.93 -2.30 -5.82
CA SER A 144 -3.47 -1.56 -7.00
C SER A 144 -2.99 -2.52 -8.09
N ASP A 145 -3.34 -2.22 -9.33
CA ASP A 145 -2.89 -2.89 -10.56
C ASP A 145 -2.06 -1.96 -11.47
N SER A 146 -1.60 -0.83 -10.91
CA SER A 146 -0.90 0.22 -11.68
C SER A 146 0.60 -0.04 -11.87
N LEU A 147 1.17 -1.04 -11.17
CA LEU A 147 2.59 -1.37 -11.27
C LEU A 147 2.88 -2.20 -12.51
N THR A 148 3.95 -1.85 -13.22
CA THR A 148 4.46 -2.60 -14.38
C THR A 148 5.91 -3.03 -14.16
N PHE A 149 6.36 -4.06 -14.90
CA PHE A 149 7.77 -4.46 -14.85
C PHE A 149 8.73 -3.36 -15.31
N ALA A 150 8.30 -2.51 -16.24
CA ALA A 150 9.07 -1.38 -16.72
C ALA A 150 9.34 -0.33 -15.63
N ASP A 151 8.45 -0.19 -14.65
CA ASP A 151 8.62 0.75 -13.54
C ASP A 151 9.71 0.31 -12.58
N MET A 152 9.91 -1.01 -12.40
CA MET A 152 10.88 -1.56 -11.44
C MET A 152 12.34 -1.21 -11.73
N GLY A 153 12.64 -0.85 -12.98
CA GLY A 153 13.96 -0.36 -13.40
C GLY A 153 14.12 1.16 -13.40
N LYS A 154 13.08 1.92 -13.05
CA LYS A 154 13.03 3.38 -13.19
C LYS A 154 13.02 4.12 -11.86
N GLY A 155 14.14 4.08 -11.14
CA GLY A 155 14.35 4.93 -9.96
C GLY A 155 13.21 4.88 -8.93
N LYS A 156 12.43 5.96 -8.80
CA LYS A 156 11.37 6.12 -7.81
C LYS A 156 9.96 5.73 -8.30
N ASP A 157 9.76 5.44 -9.58
CA ASP A 157 8.42 5.22 -10.15
C ASP A 157 7.71 4.03 -9.50
N ALA A 158 8.40 2.88 -9.38
CA ALA A 158 7.82 1.71 -8.74
C ALA A 158 7.58 1.92 -7.22
N PRO A 159 8.52 2.46 -6.43
CA PRO A 159 8.28 2.83 -5.04
C PRO A 159 7.06 3.74 -4.83
N GLU A 160 6.90 4.79 -5.64
CA GLU A 160 5.75 5.70 -5.54
C GLU A 160 4.42 4.99 -5.86
N LYS A 161 4.41 4.05 -6.82
CA LYS A 161 3.22 3.29 -7.22
C LYS A 161 2.77 2.26 -6.19
N ILE A 162 3.66 1.76 -5.36
CA ILE A 162 3.31 0.77 -4.32
C ILE A 162 2.96 1.42 -2.98
N GLN A 163 3.26 2.71 -2.81
CA GLN A 163 3.00 3.42 -1.56
C GLN A 163 1.51 3.57 -1.30
N GLY A 164 1.08 3.18 -0.11
CA GLY A 164 -0.32 3.27 0.30
C GLY A 164 -1.20 2.07 -0.12
N PHE A 165 -0.58 1.01 -0.67
CA PHE A 165 -1.30 -0.20 -1.06
C PHE A 165 -0.81 -1.42 -0.28
N TRP A 166 -1.65 -2.43 -0.18
CA TRP A 166 -1.42 -3.69 0.54
C TRP A 166 -1.11 -4.85 -0.40
N ILE A 167 -1.93 -5.00 -1.44
CA ILE A 167 -1.75 -6.02 -2.48
C ILE A 167 -1.60 -5.32 -3.82
N ILE A 168 -0.49 -5.61 -4.49
CA ILE A 168 -0.16 -5.07 -5.81
C ILE A 168 -0.26 -6.18 -6.83
N GLU A 169 -1.02 -5.95 -7.89
CA GLU A 169 -1.06 -6.82 -9.05
C GLU A 169 -0.20 -6.23 -10.19
N ILE A 170 0.50 -7.11 -10.89
CA ILE A 170 1.08 -6.80 -12.19
C ILE A 170 0.24 -7.56 -13.22
N PRO A 171 -0.58 -6.87 -14.02
CA PRO A 171 -1.61 -7.52 -14.84
C PRO A 171 -1.08 -8.49 -15.89
N GLU A 172 0.12 -8.24 -16.42
CA GLU A 172 0.67 -9.01 -17.53
C GLU A 172 2.12 -9.44 -17.29
N LEU A 173 2.34 -10.75 -17.30
CA LEU A 173 3.69 -11.35 -17.31
C LEU A 173 4.26 -11.46 -18.74
N ALA A 174 3.44 -11.26 -19.76
CA ALA A 174 3.84 -11.38 -21.17
C ALA A 174 4.87 -10.30 -21.53
N GLY A 175 6.00 -10.72 -22.08
CA GLY A 175 7.03 -9.81 -22.58
C GLY A 175 8.16 -9.44 -21.62
N ILE A 176 8.32 -10.12 -20.49
CA ILE A 176 9.49 -9.94 -19.62
C ILE A 176 10.76 -10.30 -20.41
N ARG A 177 11.62 -9.31 -20.63
CA ARG A 177 12.96 -9.52 -21.19
C ARG A 177 13.90 -10.05 -20.11
N LYS A 178 14.99 -10.75 -20.53
CA LYS A 178 16.00 -11.27 -19.57
C LYS A 178 16.60 -10.15 -18.70
N THR A 179 16.75 -8.95 -19.22
CA THR A 179 17.21 -7.76 -18.50
C THR A 179 16.24 -7.33 -17.41
N ASP A 180 14.94 -7.48 -17.65
CA ASP A 180 13.90 -7.08 -16.71
C ASP A 180 13.81 -8.02 -15.51
N VAL A 181 14.14 -9.31 -15.71
CA VAL A 181 14.16 -10.31 -14.62
C VAL A 181 15.11 -9.92 -13.48
N ASN A 182 16.28 -9.36 -13.80
CA ASN A 182 17.21 -8.91 -12.78
C ASN A 182 16.68 -7.67 -12.01
N ASN A 183 16.05 -6.75 -12.72
CA ASN A 183 15.41 -5.58 -12.10
C ASN A 183 14.26 -6.01 -11.19
N VAL A 184 13.44 -6.96 -11.65
CA VAL A 184 12.34 -7.54 -10.85
C VAL A 184 12.88 -8.19 -9.58
N LYS A 185 13.89 -9.07 -9.70
CA LYS A 185 14.52 -9.72 -8.53
C LYS A 185 15.09 -8.69 -7.56
N ALA A 186 15.85 -7.72 -8.07
CA ALA A 186 16.41 -6.64 -7.26
C ALA A 186 15.32 -5.80 -6.58
N PHE A 187 14.22 -5.53 -7.28
CA PHE A 187 13.08 -4.80 -6.72
C PHE A 187 12.36 -5.63 -5.65
N LEU A 188 12.05 -6.91 -5.90
CA LEU A 188 11.34 -7.78 -4.96
C LEU A 188 12.14 -8.00 -3.67
N SER A 189 13.48 -8.07 -3.76
CA SER A 189 14.35 -8.31 -2.61
C SER A 189 14.55 -7.11 -1.68
N ARG A 190 14.08 -5.93 -2.05
CA ARG A 190 14.18 -4.74 -1.19
C ARG A 190 13.28 -4.88 0.03
N ARG A 191 13.78 -4.48 1.17
CA ARG A 191 13.02 -4.34 2.42
C ARG A 191 12.45 -2.94 2.56
N ASP A 192 13.22 -1.97 2.09
CA ASP A 192 12.93 -0.55 2.17
C ASP A 192 13.14 0.09 0.80
N ASP A 193 12.31 1.04 0.46
CA ASP A 193 12.46 1.87 -0.72
C ASP A 193 12.91 3.26 -0.29
N ASN A 194 14.15 3.61 -0.64
CA ASN A 194 14.72 4.90 -0.31
C ASN A 194 14.54 5.86 -1.50
N TYR A 195 13.66 6.82 -1.34
CA TYR A 195 13.43 7.83 -2.37
C TYR A 195 12.99 9.16 -1.75
N ARG A 196 13.08 10.21 -2.54
CA ARG A 196 12.53 11.52 -2.20
C ARG A 196 11.16 11.63 -2.85
N ALA A 197 10.12 11.70 -2.03
CA ALA A 197 8.76 11.92 -2.51
C ALA A 197 8.67 13.21 -3.34
N SER A 198 7.72 13.28 -4.25
CA SER A 198 7.47 14.48 -5.03
C SER A 198 7.17 15.64 -4.07
N TYR A 199 7.92 16.74 -4.19
CA TYR A 199 7.94 17.90 -3.29
C TYR A 199 8.57 17.67 -1.90
N GLY A 200 9.10 16.49 -1.60
CA GLY A 200 9.89 16.25 -0.39
C GLY A 200 11.24 16.98 -0.43
N HIS A 201 11.77 17.33 0.74
CA HIS A 201 13.08 18.00 0.86
C HIS A 201 14.22 17.01 1.10
N THR A 202 13.92 15.85 1.67
CA THR A 202 14.88 14.80 2.06
C THR A 202 14.55 13.47 1.40
N THR A 203 15.57 12.61 1.26
CA THR A 203 15.37 11.19 0.94
C THR A 203 14.98 10.48 2.22
N GLU A 204 13.89 9.75 2.19
CA GLU A 204 13.36 9.02 3.32
C GLU A 204 13.32 7.52 3.00
N SER A 205 13.37 6.70 4.05
CA SER A 205 13.21 5.26 3.96
C SER A 205 11.75 4.89 4.15
N HIS A 206 11.21 4.15 3.19
CA HIS A 206 9.82 3.68 3.21
C HIS A 206 9.83 2.16 3.31
N PRO A 207 9.77 1.58 4.53
CA PRO A 207 9.73 0.14 4.73
C PRO A 207 8.51 -0.47 4.04
N ARG A 208 8.72 -1.54 3.26
CA ARG A 208 7.64 -2.14 2.48
C ARG A 208 6.55 -2.74 3.33
N GLN A 209 5.32 -2.42 2.96
CA GLN A 209 4.09 -2.86 3.62
C GLN A 209 3.17 -3.67 2.69
N CYS A 210 3.54 -3.81 1.41
CA CYS A 210 2.77 -4.54 0.41
C CYS A 210 3.38 -5.88 0.04
N ILE A 211 2.57 -6.75 -0.58
CA ILE A 211 3.00 -7.92 -1.37
C ILE A 211 2.67 -7.69 -2.84
N ILE A 212 3.35 -8.44 -3.72
CA ILE A 212 3.16 -8.39 -5.17
C ILE A 212 2.80 -9.79 -5.66
#